data_b1a52e64e045e60ebd725765ed858213
#
_entry.id   b1a52e64e045e60ebd725765ed858213
#
_cell.length_a   1.000
_cell.length_b   1.000
_cell.length_c   1.000
_cell.angle_alpha   90.00
_cell.angle_beta   90.00
_cell.angle_gamma   90.00
#
_symmetry.space_group_name_H-M   'P 1'
#
loop_
_entity.id
_entity.type
_entity.pdbx_description
1 polymer ?
#
loop_
_entity_poly.entity_id
_entity_poly.type
_entity_poly.pdbx_seq_one_letter_code
_entity_poly.pdbx_strand_id
1 'polypeptide(L)'
;AEDGFLQFMIERLLASDAPADIEESDDEEDGDNMKLTSLQSIVDFMNCAGRTLPDNVRLWARRNLAVARSHEVSPEERRHAQRALSIMMNIQWKHNYFESIDPKEARRILDEELYGMERVKQRIIETIIQINRTHTLPAYGLLLTGPAGTGKSQIAYAVARILKLPWTTLDMSSINDSKQLTGSPRIYANAKPGIIMEAFSMAGASNLVFIINELDKANSGKGNGNPADVLLTLLDNLGFTDNYMECMIPTGGVY
;
A
#
# COMPACT_ATOMS: atom_id res chain seq x y z
N ALA A 1 -0.15 20.38 -21.05
CA ALA A 1 0.72 19.30 -20.51
C ALA A 1 1.61 19.82 -19.34
N GLU A 2 2.20 21.02 -19.44
CA GLU A 2 3.05 21.58 -18.38
C GLU A 2 2.25 22.00 -17.14
N ASP A 3 1.06 22.58 -17.32
CA ASP A 3 0.21 23.03 -16.23
C ASP A 3 -0.33 21.84 -15.41
N GLY A 4 -0.70 20.74 -16.03
CA GLY A 4 -1.16 19.53 -15.35
C GLY A 4 -0.06 18.84 -14.51
N PHE A 5 1.18 18.83 -15.02
CA PHE A 5 2.31 18.29 -14.27
C PHE A 5 2.64 19.15 -13.04
N LEU A 6 2.61 20.47 -13.18
CA LEU A 6 2.84 21.40 -12.09
C LEU A 6 1.76 21.29 -11.01
N GLN A 7 0.52 21.17 -11.39
CA GLN A 7 -0.59 20.94 -10.47
C GLN A 7 -0.45 19.61 -9.73
N PHE A 8 -0.17 18.52 -10.45
CA PHE A 8 0.12 17.21 -9.85
C PHE A 8 1.28 17.27 -8.83
N MET A 9 2.34 18.01 -9.13
CA MET A 9 3.49 18.18 -8.22
C MET A 9 3.10 18.96 -6.97
N ILE A 10 2.33 20.02 -7.11
CA ILE A 10 1.83 20.83 -5.99
C ILE A 10 0.91 19.99 -5.09
N GLU A 11 -0.05 19.29 -5.65
CA GLU A 11 -0.96 18.41 -4.91
C GLU A 11 -0.20 17.33 -4.16
N ARG A 12 0.81 16.75 -4.77
CA ARG A 12 1.65 15.72 -4.15
C ARG A 12 2.51 16.26 -3.02
N LEU A 13 3.06 17.46 -3.14
CA LEU A 13 3.79 18.13 -2.07
C LEU A 13 2.87 18.46 -0.89
N LEU A 14 1.68 18.96 -1.17
CA LEU A 14 0.69 19.25 -0.13
C LEU A 14 0.17 17.97 0.54
N ALA A 15 -0.06 16.89 -0.21
CA ALA A 15 -0.53 15.62 0.33
C ALA A 15 0.51 14.93 1.23
N SER A 16 1.81 15.21 1.07
CA SER A 16 2.85 14.66 1.95
C SER A 16 2.79 15.24 3.37
N ASP A 17 2.29 16.46 3.51
CA ASP A 17 2.18 17.18 4.78
C ASP A 17 0.75 17.18 5.36
N ALA A 18 -0.26 16.73 4.58
CA ALA A 18 -1.65 16.73 5.01
C ALA A 18 -2.04 15.41 5.69
N PRO A 19 -2.87 15.46 6.74
CA PRO A 19 -3.56 14.28 7.23
C PRO A 19 -4.44 13.69 6.12
N ALA A 20 -4.74 12.39 6.22
CA ALA A 20 -5.39 11.60 5.18
C ALA A 20 -6.88 11.96 4.98
N ASP A 21 -7.18 13.16 4.53
CA ASP A 21 -8.51 13.50 4.02
C ASP A 21 -8.58 13.08 2.55
N ILE A 22 -9.19 11.94 2.29
CA ILE A 22 -9.49 11.48 0.95
C ILE A 22 -10.86 12.06 0.59
N GLU A 23 -10.88 13.13 -0.19
CA GLU A 23 -12.05 13.46 -0.98
C GLU A 23 -12.09 12.45 -2.16
N GLU A 24 -13.14 11.64 -2.20
CA GLU A 24 -13.46 10.83 -3.38
C GLU A 24 -13.72 11.79 -4.56
N SER A 25 -12.74 11.96 -5.42
CA SER A 25 -12.95 12.60 -6.71
C SER A 25 -13.34 11.52 -7.73
N ASP A 26 -14.57 11.59 -8.22
CA ASP A 26 -15.16 10.74 -9.28
C ASP A 26 -14.54 10.97 -10.68
N ASP A 27 -13.29 11.40 -10.78
CA ASP A 27 -12.64 11.69 -12.07
C ASP A 27 -11.71 10.54 -12.49
N GLU A 28 -12.31 9.43 -12.91
CA GLU A 28 -11.58 8.28 -13.47
C GLU A 28 -10.86 8.55 -14.80
N GLU A 29 -11.19 9.60 -15.55
CA GLU A 29 -10.60 9.86 -16.88
C GLU A 29 -9.31 10.70 -16.87
N ASP A 30 -9.05 11.50 -15.83
CA ASP A 30 -7.84 12.36 -15.77
C ASP A 30 -6.64 11.68 -15.08
N GLY A 31 -6.84 10.58 -14.38
CA GLY A 31 -5.80 9.92 -13.58
C GLY A 31 -4.63 9.34 -14.39
N ASP A 32 -4.85 8.95 -15.62
CA ASP A 32 -3.83 8.29 -16.45
C ASP A 32 -2.83 9.28 -17.08
N ASN A 33 -3.23 10.54 -17.27
CA ASN A 33 -2.37 11.59 -17.79
C ASN A 33 -1.39 12.17 -16.74
N MET A 34 -1.63 11.92 -15.46
CA MET A 34 -0.81 12.41 -14.35
C MET A 34 0.25 11.43 -13.87
N LYS A 35 0.25 10.19 -14.36
CA LYS A 35 1.21 9.17 -13.93
C LYS A 35 2.62 9.46 -14.46
N LEU A 36 3.61 9.32 -13.59
CA LEU A 36 5.02 9.45 -13.94
C LEU A 36 5.50 8.17 -14.65
N THR A 37 5.50 8.16 -15.97
CA THR A 37 5.89 6.99 -16.77
C THR A 37 7.19 7.20 -17.54
N SER A 38 7.46 8.42 -18.00
CA SER A 38 8.67 8.76 -18.73
C SER A 38 9.86 8.97 -17.79
N LEU A 39 11.06 8.64 -18.25
CA LEU A 39 12.28 8.84 -17.48
C LEU A 39 12.49 10.33 -17.15
N GLN A 40 12.15 11.25 -18.07
CA GLN A 40 12.26 12.68 -17.83
C GLN A 40 11.33 13.15 -16.72
N SER A 41 10.06 12.73 -16.72
CA SER A 41 9.11 13.09 -15.67
C SER A 41 9.53 12.57 -14.29
N ILE A 42 10.14 11.39 -14.23
CA ILE A 42 10.69 10.82 -12.99
C ILE A 42 11.86 11.66 -12.49
N VAL A 43 12.76 12.08 -13.38
CA VAL A 43 13.90 12.96 -13.01
C VAL A 43 13.39 14.28 -12.46
N ASP A 44 12.43 14.90 -13.15
CA ASP A 44 11.85 16.17 -12.75
C ASP A 44 11.15 16.06 -11.41
N PHE A 45 10.41 14.98 -11.18
CA PHE A 45 9.81 14.67 -9.89
C PHE A 45 10.86 14.54 -8.79
N MET A 46 11.93 13.80 -9.00
CA MET A 46 12.98 13.62 -7.99
C MET A 46 13.69 14.92 -7.64
N ASN A 47 13.87 15.81 -8.61
CA ASN A 47 14.46 17.11 -8.39
C ASN A 47 13.56 18.06 -7.58
N CYS A 48 12.27 18.03 -7.84
CA CYS A 48 11.29 18.95 -7.23
C CYS A 48 10.69 18.40 -5.93
N ALA A 49 10.34 17.12 -5.90
CA ALA A 49 9.57 16.50 -4.82
C ALA A 49 10.27 15.27 -4.19
N GLY A 50 11.53 15.02 -4.46
CA GLY A 50 12.27 13.88 -3.92
C GLY A 50 12.31 13.83 -2.38
N ARG A 51 12.11 14.98 -1.72
CA ARG A 51 12.04 15.05 -0.24
C ARG A 51 10.77 14.43 0.34
N THR A 52 9.73 14.22 -0.46
CA THR A 52 8.50 13.53 -0.05
C THR A 52 8.68 12.02 0.07
N LEU A 53 9.77 11.48 -0.48
CA LEU A 53 10.09 10.06 -0.44
C LEU A 53 10.78 9.70 0.89
N PRO A 54 10.49 8.51 1.45
CA PRO A 54 11.30 7.96 2.54
C PRO A 54 12.77 7.87 2.14
N ASP A 55 13.69 7.99 3.10
CA ASP A 55 15.12 8.06 2.82
C ASP A 55 15.66 6.84 2.07
N ASN A 56 15.23 5.65 2.46
CA ASN A 56 15.61 4.40 1.79
C ASN A 56 15.05 4.33 0.36
N VAL A 57 13.82 4.78 0.13
CA VAL A 57 13.19 4.83 -1.19
C VAL A 57 13.90 5.86 -2.08
N ARG A 58 14.25 7.00 -1.54
CA ARG A 58 15.01 8.05 -2.27
C ARG A 58 16.38 7.55 -2.72
N LEU A 59 17.11 6.85 -1.83
CA LEU A 59 18.42 6.26 -2.18
C LEU A 59 18.25 5.16 -3.25
N TRP A 60 17.26 4.31 -3.09
CA TRP A 60 16.89 3.30 -4.07
C TRP A 60 16.56 3.92 -5.44
N ALA A 61 15.76 4.99 -5.44
CA ALA A 61 15.37 5.69 -6.66
C ALA A 61 16.58 6.26 -7.42
N ARG A 62 17.55 6.85 -6.71
CA ARG A 62 18.79 7.35 -7.32
C ARG A 62 19.59 6.24 -7.99
N ARG A 63 19.70 5.06 -7.35
CA ARG A 63 20.39 3.90 -7.92
C ARG A 63 19.69 3.38 -9.17
N ASN A 64 18.37 3.21 -9.12
CA ASN A 64 17.60 2.74 -10.26
C ASN A 64 17.58 3.76 -11.42
N LEU A 65 17.60 5.05 -11.12
CA LEU A 65 17.72 6.09 -12.13
C LEU A 65 19.08 6.01 -12.85
N ALA A 66 20.16 5.77 -12.13
CA ALA A 66 21.48 5.57 -12.72
C ALA A 66 21.48 4.34 -13.67
N VAL A 67 20.88 3.22 -13.26
CA VAL A 67 20.73 2.02 -14.11
C VAL A 67 19.87 2.33 -15.35
N ALA A 68 18.73 2.99 -15.18
CA ALA A 68 17.83 3.32 -16.30
C ALA A 68 18.47 4.25 -17.34
N ARG A 69 19.44 5.05 -16.94
CA ARG A 69 20.19 5.99 -17.82
C ARG A 69 21.49 5.41 -18.38
N SER A 70 21.98 4.30 -17.83
CA SER A 70 23.25 3.71 -18.23
C SER A 70 23.13 3.05 -19.61
N HIS A 71 24.11 3.28 -20.46
CA HIS A 71 24.27 2.59 -21.74
C HIS A 71 25.09 1.29 -21.62
N GLU A 72 25.70 1.05 -20.46
CA GLU A 72 26.53 -0.11 -20.20
C GLU A 72 25.73 -1.35 -19.77
N VAL A 73 24.48 -1.16 -19.31
CA VAL A 73 23.57 -2.24 -18.92
C VAL A 73 22.66 -2.67 -20.07
N SER A 74 22.13 -3.89 -19.98
CA SER A 74 21.25 -4.43 -21.01
C SER A 74 19.95 -3.61 -21.15
N PRO A 75 19.32 -3.58 -22.36
CA PRO A 75 18.03 -2.92 -22.54
C PRO A 75 16.93 -3.45 -21.62
N GLU A 76 16.95 -4.74 -21.29
CA GLU A 76 15.98 -5.36 -20.36
C GLU A 76 16.15 -4.83 -18.95
N GLU A 77 17.38 -4.75 -18.48
CA GLU A 77 17.69 -4.23 -17.15
C GLU A 77 17.29 -2.75 -17.01
N ARG A 78 17.56 -1.94 -18.03
CA ARG A 78 17.08 -0.54 -18.08
C ARG A 78 15.57 -0.45 -18.03
N ARG A 79 14.86 -1.30 -18.78
CA ARG A 79 13.39 -1.34 -18.81
C ARG A 79 12.84 -1.73 -17.44
N HIS A 80 13.41 -2.72 -16.77
CA HIS A 80 12.99 -3.09 -15.42
C HIS A 80 13.23 -1.98 -14.41
N ALA A 81 14.37 -1.31 -14.46
CA ALA A 81 14.67 -0.17 -13.60
C ALA A 81 13.67 0.98 -13.81
N GLN A 82 13.36 1.32 -15.05
CA GLN A 82 12.39 2.38 -15.37
C GLN A 82 10.97 2.01 -14.93
N ARG A 83 10.54 0.78 -15.13
CA ARG A 83 9.23 0.29 -14.67
C ARG A 83 9.13 0.34 -13.15
N ALA A 84 10.16 -0.11 -12.44
CA ALA A 84 10.19 -0.07 -10.98
C ALA A 84 10.14 1.38 -10.46
N LEU A 85 10.88 2.30 -11.08
CA LEU A 85 10.83 3.73 -10.75
C LEU A 85 9.42 4.30 -10.96
N SER A 86 8.77 4.01 -12.07
CA SER A 86 7.40 4.46 -12.35
C SER A 86 6.44 3.97 -11.28
N ILE A 87 6.50 2.70 -10.90
CA ILE A 87 5.65 2.14 -9.84
C ILE A 87 5.86 2.88 -8.51
N MET A 88 7.12 3.05 -8.09
CA MET A 88 7.45 3.63 -6.79
C MET A 88 7.14 5.13 -6.72
N MET A 89 7.40 5.87 -7.79
CA MET A 89 7.19 7.32 -7.83
C MET A 89 5.70 7.71 -7.90
N ASN A 90 4.84 6.82 -8.35
CA ASN A 90 3.39 7.05 -8.39
C ASN A 90 2.68 6.70 -7.08
N ILE A 91 3.39 6.19 -6.08
CA ILE A 91 2.87 6.02 -4.72
C ILE A 91 3.03 7.33 -3.96
N GLN A 92 1.95 7.83 -3.38
CA GLN A 92 2.00 8.94 -2.42
C GLN A 92 2.48 8.41 -1.07
N TRP A 93 3.65 8.86 -0.65
CA TRP A 93 4.24 8.49 0.63
C TRP A 93 3.74 9.45 1.70
N LYS A 94 2.90 8.94 2.61
CA LYS A 94 2.31 9.71 3.71
C LYS A 94 3.03 9.44 5.02
N HIS A 95 2.92 10.40 5.94
CA HIS A 95 3.42 10.20 7.30
C HIS A 95 2.63 9.11 8.03
N ASN A 96 3.29 8.42 8.95
CA ASN A 96 2.69 7.40 9.81
C ASN A 96 1.99 8.01 11.04
N TYR A 97 1.62 9.27 10.96
CA TYR A 97 0.85 9.95 11.99
C TYR A 97 -0.62 9.98 11.60
N PHE A 98 -1.45 9.42 12.46
CA PHE A 98 -2.90 9.35 12.27
C PHE A 98 -3.58 10.30 13.23
N GLU A 99 -4.46 11.14 12.69
CA GLU A 99 -5.27 12.03 13.51
C GLU A 99 -6.25 11.25 14.38
N SER A 100 -6.69 11.89 15.46
CA SER A 100 -7.66 11.30 16.35
C SER A 100 -9.01 11.14 15.66
N ILE A 101 -9.57 9.93 15.77
CA ILE A 101 -10.89 9.57 15.26
C ILE A 101 -11.89 9.67 16.42
N ASP A 102 -13.03 10.34 16.23
CA ASP A 102 -14.07 10.39 17.25
C ASP A 102 -14.67 8.99 17.47
N PRO A 103 -14.53 8.39 18.65
CA PRO A 103 -15.07 7.06 18.93
C PRO A 103 -16.60 7.00 18.82
N LYS A 104 -17.29 8.11 19.04
CA LYS A 104 -18.76 8.17 18.90
C LYS A 104 -19.19 8.11 17.44
N GLU A 105 -18.47 8.82 16.57
CA GLU A 105 -18.72 8.79 15.14
C GLU A 105 -18.38 7.40 14.57
N ALA A 106 -17.26 6.82 14.99
CA ALA A 106 -16.90 5.45 14.60
C ALA A 106 -17.97 4.45 15.04
N ARG A 107 -18.51 4.58 16.26
CA ARG A 107 -19.60 3.73 16.74
C ARG A 107 -20.87 3.89 15.91
N ARG A 108 -21.19 5.13 15.54
CA ARG A 108 -22.34 5.42 14.68
C ARG A 108 -22.23 4.70 13.33
N ILE A 109 -21.08 4.78 12.68
CA ILE A 109 -20.83 4.10 11.41
C ILE A 109 -20.99 2.58 11.57
N LEU A 110 -20.43 2.00 12.64
CA LEU A 110 -20.54 0.57 12.90
C LEU A 110 -22.00 0.12 13.15
N ASP A 111 -22.80 0.93 13.86
CA ASP A 111 -24.19 0.63 14.14
C ASP A 111 -25.09 0.76 12.91
N GLU A 112 -24.76 1.65 11.98
CA GLU A 112 -25.46 1.81 10.70
C GLU A 112 -25.15 0.65 9.72
N GLU A 113 -23.91 0.20 9.67
CA GLU A 113 -23.47 -0.79 8.69
C GLU A 113 -23.59 -2.24 9.18
N LEU A 114 -23.54 -2.46 10.49
CA LEU A 114 -23.48 -3.80 11.08
C LEU A 114 -24.63 -4.01 12.07
N TYR A 115 -25.38 -5.08 11.85
CA TYR A 115 -26.40 -5.52 12.81
C TYR A 115 -25.81 -6.42 13.89
N GLY A 116 -26.05 -6.07 15.15
CA GLY A 116 -25.48 -6.81 16.29
C GLY A 116 -23.97 -6.72 16.39
N MET A 117 -23.29 -7.83 16.65
CA MET A 117 -21.83 -7.96 16.72
C MET A 117 -21.17 -7.04 17.77
N GLU A 118 -21.77 -6.90 18.93
CA GLU A 118 -21.33 -5.96 19.97
C GLU A 118 -19.86 -6.16 20.39
N ARG A 119 -19.40 -7.41 20.46
CA ARG A 119 -18.00 -7.73 20.80
C ARG A 119 -17.01 -7.22 19.74
N VAL A 120 -17.37 -7.37 18.47
CA VAL A 120 -16.54 -6.91 17.34
C VAL A 120 -16.50 -5.39 17.32
N LYS A 121 -17.66 -4.73 17.45
CA LYS A 121 -17.76 -3.27 17.52
C LYS A 121 -16.93 -2.71 18.68
N GLN A 122 -17.04 -3.32 19.85
CA GLN A 122 -16.25 -2.93 21.01
C GLN A 122 -14.74 -3.05 20.74
N ARG A 123 -14.30 -4.14 20.10
CA ARG A 123 -12.88 -4.34 19.77
C ARG A 123 -12.37 -3.29 18.76
N ILE A 124 -13.19 -2.92 17.78
CA ILE A 124 -12.86 -1.86 16.83
C ILE A 124 -12.72 -0.51 17.54
N ILE A 125 -13.63 -0.18 18.45
CA ILE A 125 -13.56 1.06 19.23
C ILE A 125 -12.31 1.09 20.12
N GLU A 126 -11.94 -0.01 20.75
CA GLU A 126 -10.69 -0.12 21.51
C GLU A 126 -9.45 0.13 20.64
N THR A 127 -9.44 -0.40 19.42
CA THR A 127 -8.39 -0.13 18.43
C THR A 127 -8.32 1.36 18.08
N ILE A 128 -9.45 2.01 17.87
CA ILE A 128 -9.52 3.46 17.59
C ILE A 128 -8.98 4.26 18.77
N ILE A 129 -9.34 3.90 20.00
CA ILE A 129 -8.81 4.56 21.21
C ILE A 129 -7.28 4.39 21.29
N GLN A 130 -6.77 3.21 20.92
CA GLN A 130 -5.34 2.98 20.85
C GLN A 130 -4.67 3.88 19.81
N ILE A 131 -5.23 3.97 18.59
CA ILE A 131 -4.73 4.86 17.54
C ILE A 131 -4.74 6.32 18.02
N ASN A 132 -5.80 6.77 18.68
CA ASN A 132 -5.90 8.13 19.23
C ASN A 132 -4.82 8.44 20.29
N ARG A 133 -4.36 7.41 21.01
CA ARG A 133 -3.31 7.58 22.02
C ARG A 133 -1.90 7.57 21.45
N THR A 134 -1.67 6.77 20.43
CA THR A 134 -0.32 6.54 19.87
C THR A 134 -0.11 7.31 18.57
N HIS A 135 -1.18 7.75 17.90
CA HIS A 135 -1.19 8.29 16.56
C HIS A 135 -0.52 7.38 15.51
N THR A 136 -0.51 6.08 15.78
CA THR A 136 0.04 5.04 14.90
C THR A 136 -0.96 3.88 14.75
N LEU A 137 -0.91 3.18 13.63
CA LEU A 137 -1.68 1.96 13.44
C LEU A 137 -1.07 0.81 14.27
N PRO A 138 -1.89 0.02 14.97
CA PRO A 138 -1.39 -1.15 15.69
C PRO A 138 -0.94 -2.24 14.72
N ALA A 139 0.13 -2.94 15.08
CA ALA A 139 0.61 -4.09 14.32
C ALA A 139 -0.38 -5.26 14.37
N TYR A 140 -0.29 -6.14 13.37
CA TYR A 140 -1.07 -7.39 13.21
C TYR A 140 -2.57 -7.23 12.98
N GLY A 141 -3.11 -6.02 12.95
CA GLY A 141 -4.48 -5.77 12.53
C GLY A 141 -5.55 -6.47 13.36
N LEU A 142 -6.67 -6.78 12.73
CA LEU A 142 -7.84 -7.44 13.32
C LEU A 142 -8.09 -8.79 12.67
N LEU A 143 -8.06 -9.87 13.45
CA LEU A 143 -8.39 -11.20 12.99
C LEU A 143 -9.87 -11.51 13.24
N LEU A 144 -10.63 -11.75 12.17
CA LEU A 144 -12.05 -12.11 12.20
C LEU A 144 -12.21 -13.61 11.95
N THR A 145 -12.78 -14.33 12.90
CA THR A 145 -13.06 -15.77 12.80
C THR A 145 -14.56 -16.04 12.90
N GLY A 146 -15.05 -16.97 12.10
CA GLY A 146 -16.45 -17.35 12.14
C GLY A 146 -16.90 -18.05 10.84
N PRO A 147 -18.11 -18.61 10.82
CA PRO A 147 -18.65 -19.29 9.63
C PRO A 147 -18.83 -18.33 8.45
N ALA A 148 -18.97 -18.89 7.27
CA ALA A 148 -19.28 -18.13 6.06
C ALA A 148 -20.62 -17.40 6.19
N GLY A 149 -20.74 -16.23 5.57
CA GLY A 149 -21.98 -15.46 5.56
C GLY A 149 -22.30 -14.69 6.84
N THR A 150 -21.37 -14.59 7.80
CA THR A 150 -21.57 -13.86 9.06
C THR A 150 -21.22 -12.37 9.00
N GLY A 151 -20.94 -11.83 7.82
CA GLY A 151 -20.67 -10.39 7.64
C GLY A 151 -19.23 -9.97 7.89
N LYS A 152 -18.26 -10.89 7.91
CA LYS A 152 -16.83 -10.56 8.16
C LYS A 152 -16.29 -9.53 7.16
N SER A 153 -16.62 -9.63 5.89
CA SER A 153 -16.19 -8.66 4.87
C SER A 153 -16.78 -7.27 5.09
N GLN A 154 -18.03 -7.18 5.53
CA GLN A 154 -18.68 -5.91 5.88
C GLN A 154 -17.95 -5.21 7.04
N ILE A 155 -17.50 -5.97 8.03
CA ILE A 155 -16.72 -5.45 9.15
C ILE A 155 -15.41 -4.83 8.62
N ALA A 156 -14.71 -5.52 7.72
CA ALA A 156 -13.46 -5.05 7.15
C ALA A 156 -13.64 -3.73 6.36
N TYR A 157 -14.70 -3.63 5.55
CA TYR A 157 -15.02 -2.39 4.83
C TYR A 157 -15.37 -1.24 5.78
N ALA A 158 -16.12 -1.52 6.84
CA ALA A 158 -16.47 -0.52 7.86
C ALA A 158 -15.21 0.03 8.56
N VAL A 159 -14.25 -0.84 8.89
CA VAL A 159 -12.97 -0.42 9.47
C VAL A 159 -12.18 0.47 8.51
N ALA A 160 -12.05 0.10 7.25
CA ALA A 160 -11.37 0.92 6.24
C ALA A 160 -12.02 2.30 6.10
N ARG A 161 -13.34 2.36 6.10
CA ARG A 161 -14.09 3.61 6.05
C ARG A 161 -13.87 4.49 7.28
N ILE A 162 -13.88 3.91 8.48
CA ILE A 162 -13.61 4.64 9.73
C ILE A 162 -12.19 5.21 9.72
N LEU A 163 -11.21 4.44 9.26
CA LEU A 163 -9.81 4.86 9.15
C LEU A 163 -9.58 5.85 8.00
N LYS A 164 -10.56 6.03 7.10
CA LYS A 164 -10.45 6.86 5.89
C LYS A 164 -9.24 6.49 5.04
N LEU A 165 -8.99 5.22 4.87
CA LEU A 165 -7.90 4.68 4.08
C LEU A 165 -8.41 3.90 2.87
N PRO A 166 -7.71 3.94 1.73
CA PRO A 166 -7.97 3.02 0.64
C PRO A 166 -7.76 1.57 1.13
N TRP A 167 -8.44 0.65 0.51
CA TRP A 167 -8.36 -0.77 0.85
C TRP A 167 -8.14 -1.63 -0.38
N THR A 168 -7.54 -2.79 -0.18
CA THR A 168 -7.41 -3.84 -1.17
C THR A 168 -7.68 -5.20 -0.56
N THR A 169 -8.05 -6.15 -1.39
CA THR A 169 -8.30 -7.53 -0.95
C THR A 169 -7.19 -8.46 -1.41
N LEU A 170 -6.76 -9.36 -0.53
CA LEU A 170 -5.91 -10.49 -0.86
C LEU A 170 -6.69 -11.77 -0.59
N ASP A 171 -6.90 -12.59 -1.61
CA ASP A 171 -7.53 -13.90 -1.46
C ASP A 171 -6.45 -14.98 -1.38
N MET A 172 -6.24 -15.49 -0.16
CA MET A 172 -5.20 -16.48 0.10
C MET A 172 -5.51 -17.86 -0.48
N SER A 173 -6.75 -18.14 -0.88
CA SER A 173 -7.09 -19.40 -1.56
C SER A 173 -6.47 -19.50 -2.96
N SER A 174 -6.19 -18.37 -3.59
CA SER A 174 -5.55 -18.30 -4.91
C SER A 174 -4.01 -18.26 -4.86
N ILE A 175 -3.43 -18.10 -3.68
CA ILE A 175 -1.99 -17.97 -3.48
C ILE A 175 -1.38 -19.34 -3.17
N ASN A 176 -0.59 -19.86 -4.10
CA ASN A 176 0.08 -21.17 -3.96
C ASN A 176 1.58 -21.06 -3.67
N ASP A 177 2.18 -19.92 -3.96
CA ASP A 177 3.61 -19.65 -3.82
C ASP A 177 3.84 -18.29 -3.18
N SER A 178 4.73 -18.22 -2.20
CA SER A 178 5.12 -16.96 -1.55
C SER A 178 5.67 -15.93 -2.55
N LYS A 179 6.27 -16.35 -3.67
CA LYS A 179 6.75 -15.46 -4.72
C LYS A 179 5.65 -14.69 -5.43
N GLN A 180 4.41 -15.18 -5.43
CA GLN A 180 3.25 -14.41 -5.91
C GLN A 180 3.03 -13.14 -5.08
N LEU A 181 3.32 -13.20 -3.78
CA LEU A 181 3.22 -12.07 -2.87
C LEU A 181 4.43 -11.13 -2.93
N THR A 182 5.64 -11.68 -3.10
CA THR A 182 6.90 -10.93 -3.00
C THR A 182 7.50 -10.53 -4.34
N GLY A 183 6.98 -11.04 -5.45
CA GLY A 183 7.50 -10.76 -6.79
C GLY A 183 8.67 -11.63 -7.22
N SER A 184 9.04 -11.52 -8.48
CA SER A 184 10.11 -12.28 -9.11
C SER A 184 11.38 -11.44 -9.29
N PRO A 185 12.58 -12.06 -9.17
CA PRO A 185 13.84 -11.35 -9.40
C PRO A 185 13.95 -10.80 -10.84
N ARG A 186 14.57 -9.63 -10.99
CA ARG A 186 14.74 -8.94 -12.29
C ARG A 186 15.63 -9.66 -13.30
N ILE A 187 16.30 -10.72 -12.89
CA ILE A 187 17.10 -11.57 -13.80
C ILE A 187 16.26 -12.25 -14.89
N TYR A 188 14.95 -12.35 -14.68
CA TYR A 188 14.04 -12.92 -15.66
C TYR A 188 13.41 -11.80 -16.51
N ALA A 189 13.34 -12.02 -17.82
CA ALA A 189 12.75 -11.06 -18.76
C ALA A 189 11.28 -10.73 -18.43
N ASN A 190 10.54 -11.71 -17.93
CA ASN A 190 9.14 -11.60 -17.53
C ASN A 190 8.95 -11.29 -16.04
N ALA A 191 9.97 -10.83 -15.36
CA ALA A 191 9.89 -10.47 -13.94
C ALA A 191 8.86 -9.36 -13.70
N LYS A 192 8.15 -9.47 -12.58
CA LYS A 192 7.12 -8.52 -12.16
C LYS A 192 7.09 -8.38 -10.65
N PRO A 193 6.57 -7.24 -10.12
CA PRO A 193 6.31 -7.09 -8.70
C PRO A 193 5.34 -8.13 -8.18
N GLY A 194 5.36 -8.36 -6.87
CA GLY A 194 4.38 -9.20 -6.19
C GLY A 194 3.03 -8.51 -6.03
N ILE A 195 2.02 -9.29 -5.68
CA ILE A 195 0.63 -8.81 -5.48
C ILE A 195 0.57 -7.71 -4.41
N ILE A 196 1.38 -7.80 -3.35
CA ILE A 196 1.41 -6.78 -2.29
C ILE A 196 1.90 -5.44 -2.85
N MET A 197 2.96 -5.44 -3.64
CA MET A 197 3.46 -4.22 -4.29
C MET A 197 2.48 -3.67 -5.32
N GLU A 198 1.82 -4.53 -6.07
CA GLU A 198 0.74 -4.14 -7.00
C GLU A 198 -0.42 -3.47 -6.25
N ALA A 199 -0.75 -3.93 -5.05
CA ALA A 199 -1.78 -3.30 -4.22
C ALA A 199 -1.42 -1.86 -3.83
N PHE A 200 -0.18 -1.60 -3.42
CA PHE A 200 0.31 -0.24 -3.17
C PHE A 200 0.24 0.63 -4.44
N SER A 201 0.62 0.07 -5.57
CA SER A 201 0.58 0.78 -6.86
C SER A 201 -0.85 1.13 -7.27
N MET A 202 -1.80 0.21 -7.11
CA MET A 202 -3.22 0.44 -7.43
C MET A 202 -3.87 1.45 -6.49
N ALA A 203 -3.56 1.38 -5.20
CA ALA A 203 -4.05 2.34 -4.22
C ALA A 203 -3.42 3.73 -4.40
N GLY A 204 -2.24 3.80 -5.01
CA GLY A 204 -1.49 5.03 -5.20
C GLY A 204 -1.02 5.70 -3.90
N ALA A 205 -1.07 5.00 -2.76
CA ALA A 205 -0.73 5.52 -1.44
C ALA A 205 0.00 4.51 -0.58
N SER A 206 0.83 4.99 0.33
CA SER A 206 1.56 4.17 1.31
C SER A 206 0.70 3.76 2.51
N ASN A 207 -0.41 4.45 2.75
CA ASN A 207 -1.35 4.15 3.81
C ASN A 207 -2.53 3.37 3.20
N LEU A 208 -2.72 2.15 3.66
CA LEU A 208 -3.58 1.17 2.99
C LEU A 208 -4.11 0.14 3.99
N VAL A 209 -5.37 -0.24 3.85
CA VAL A 209 -5.97 -1.38 4.55
C VAL A 209 -5.92 -2.62 3.66
N PHE A 210 -5.30 -3.70 4.14
CA PHE A 210 -5.34 -5.01 3.50
C PHE A 210 -6.44 -5.87 4.10
N ILE A 211 -7.38 -6.28 3.27
CA ILE A 211 -8.43 -7.24 3.65
C ILE A 211 -8.00 -8.61 3.15
N ILE A 212 -7.54 -9.44 4.08
CA ILE A 212 -6.99 -10.75 3.77
C ILE A 212 -8.09 -11.79 3.97
N ASN A 213 -8.56 -12.36 2.88
CA ASN A 213 -9.61 -13.38 2.87
C ASN A 213 -9.02 -14.79 2.87
N GLU A 214 -9.73 -15.71 3.51
CA GLU A 214 -9.43 -17.15 3.50
C GLU A 214 -8.00 -17.48 3.97
N LEU A 215 -7.56 -16.82 5.04
CA LEU A 215 -6.23 -16.98 5.61
C LEU A 215 -5.92 -18.44 6.00
N ASP A 216 -6.92 -19.20 6.41
CA ASP A 216 -6.84 -20.63 6.75
C ASP A 216 -6.50 -21.53 5.54
N LYS A 217 -6.75 -21.04 4.33
CA LYS A 217 -6.42 -21.75 3.08
C LYS A 217 -5.04 -21.40 2.52
N ALA A 218 -4.28 -20.54 3.20
CA ALA A 218 -2.90 -20.26 2.86
C ALA A 218 -2.07 -21.56 2.97
N ASN A 219 -1.90 -22.24 1.84
CA ASN A 219 -1.20 -23.52 1.81
C ASN A 219 0.31 -23.32 1.97
N SER A 220 0.88 -24.10 2.86
CA SER A 220 2.32 -24.34 2.89
C SER A 220 2.72 -25.16 1.67
N GLY A 221 2.92 -24.50 0.55
CA GLY A 221 3.42 -25.15 -0.68
C GLY A 221 4.73 -25.86 -0.40
N LYS A 222 4.84 -27.09 -0.80
CA LYS A 222 6.09 -27.87 -0.68
C LYS A 222 7.17 -27.18 -1.52
N GLY A 223 8.06 -26.43 -0.88
CA GLY A 223 9.33 -26.02 -1.47
C GLY A 223 9.66 -24.53 -1.56
N ASN A 224 8.71 -23.59 -1.59
CA ASN A 224 8.98 -22.17 -1.85
C ASN A 224 8.61 -21.19 -0.71
N GLY A 225 8.52 -21.68 0.51
CA GLY A 225 8.11 -20.88 1.66
C GLY A 225 6.59 -20.82 1.86
N ASN A 226 6.18 -20.46 3.06
CA ASN A 226 4.76 -20.35 3.41
C ASN A 226 4.27 -18.92 3.10
N PRO A 227 3.23 -18.74 2.28
CA PRO A 227 2.62 -17.42 2.05
C PRO A 227 2.21 -16.69 3.33
N ALA A 228 1.80 -17.40 4.38
CA ALA A 228 1.46 -16.81 5.67
C ALA A 228 2.65 -16.10 6.34
N ASP A 229 3.87 -16.57 6.16
CA ASP A 229 5.08 -15.94 6.73
C ASP A 229 5.35 -14.57 6.10
N VAL A 230 5.05 -14.42 4.81
CA VAL A 230 5.13 -13.14 4.11
C VAL A 230 4.13 -12.13 4.70
N LEU A 231 2.92 -12.59 5.00
CA LEU A 231 1.89 -11.73 5.61
C LEU A 231 2.29 -11.26 7.01
N LEU A 232 2.95 -12.10 7.80
CA LEU A 232 3.48 -11.69 9.09
C LEU A 232 4.46 -10.51 8.95
N THR A 233 5.36 -10.57 7.98
CA THR A 233 6.30 -9.48 7.69
C THR A 233 5.59 -8.19 7.26
N LEU A 234 4.51 -8.31 6.49
CA LEU A 234 3.69 -7.15 6.10
C LEU A 234 2.98 -6.53 7.30
N LEU A 235 2.44 -7.36 8.20
CA LEU A 235 1.58 -6.92 9.29
C LEU A 235 2.33 -6.46 10.54
N ASP A 236 3.63 -6.72 10.65
CA ASP A 236 4.45 -6.25 11.79
C ASP A 236 4.80 -4.76 11.73
N ASN A 237 4.47 -4.09 10.63
CA ASN A 237 4.72 -2.67 10.37
C ASN A 237 6.21 -2.25 10.38
N LEU A 238 7.13 -3.18 10.26
CA LEU A 238 8.57 -2.92 10.24
C LEU A 238 9.13 -2.73 8.83
N GLY A 239 8.40 -3.15 7.83
CA GLY A 239 8.77 -3.04 6.42
C GLY A 239 8.53 -4.34 5.66
N PHE A 240 8.36 -4.24 4.35
CA PHE A 240 8.13 -5.36 3.45
C PHE A 240 9.07 -5.28 2.26
N THR A 241 9.76 -6.35 1.94
CA THR A 241 10.68 -6.40 0.80
C THR A 241 10.03 -7.11 -0.38
N ASP A 242 9.91 -6.40 -1.50
CA ASP A 242 9.52 -6.95 -2.79
C ASP A 242 10.78 -7.31 -3.59
N ASN A 243 10.82 -8.52 -4.17
CA ASN A 243 12.00 -9.03 -4.89
C ASN A 243 12.22 -8.34 -6.22
N TYR A 244 11.15 -7.89 -6.90
CA TYR A 244 11.26 -7.15 -8.14
C TYR A 244 11.72 -5.71 -7.90
N MET A 245 11.18 -5.06 -6.89
CA MET A 245 11.56 -3.69 -6.53
C MET A 245 12.97 -3.65 -5.93
N GLU A 246 13.44 -4.73 -5.32
CA GLU A 246 14.72 -4.79 -4.61
C GLU A 246 14.83 -3.70 -3.54
N CYS A 247 13.72 -3.44 -2.87
CA CYS A 247 13.59 -2.36 -1.89
C CYS A 247 12.69 -2.81 -0.75
N MET A 248 13.04 -2.39 0.44
CA MET A 248 12.15 -2.51 1.60
C MET A 248 11.13 -1.38 1.56
N ILE A 249 9.84 -1.75 1.46
CA ILE A 249 8.72 -0.83 1.46
C ILE A 249 8.32 -0.53 2.89
N PRO A 250 8.28 0.74 3.34
CA PRO A 250 7.77 1.08 4.66
C PRO A 250 6.29 0.70 4.81
N THR A 251 5.95 0.01 5.89
CA THR A 251 4.59 -0.52 6.16
C THR A 251 3.94 0.08 7.40
N GLY A 252 4.47 1.16 7.92
CA GLY A 252 3.90 1.85 9.10
C GLY A 252 2.49 2.42 8.88
N GLY A 253 2.08 2.61 7.63
CA GLY A 253 0.74 3.04 7.23
C GLY A 253 -0.19 1.90 6.80
N VAL A 254 0.14 0.65 7.06
CA VAL A 254 -0.63 -0.55 6.69
C VAL A 254 -1.43 -1.07 7.89
N TYR A 255 -2.71 -1.37 7.64
CA TYR A 255 -3.60 -2.03 8.61
C TYR A 255 -4.28 -3.26 8.04
#